data_f4660fb52c1aacb1ddfa5c1691a134cb
#
_entry.id   f4660fb52c1aacb1ddfa5c1691a134cb
#
_cell.length_a   1.000
_cell.length_b   1.000
_cell.length_c   1.000
_cell.angle_alpha   90.00
_cell.angle_beta   90.00
_cell.angle_gamma   90.00
#
_symmetry.space_group_name_H-M   'P 1'
#
loop_
_entity.id
_entity.type
_entity.pdbx_description
1 polymer ?
#
loop_
_entity_poly.entity_id
_entity_poly.type
_entity_poly.pdbx_seq_one_letter_code
_entity_poly.pdbx_strand_id
1 'polypeptide(L)'
;MIHIQSVIIYLAVFSVSIFLLYFSQCILYKYRKVKGINNYNRRILGYFCLGLSITIPCLLAALRSMNVGDDVDAYIEPNFIFSSGLTDNGFIYFFENMPKETEFGFSFLLYIGNLFKSVGVSLFLIQLLIILPVYIVLNKYRYCLSVTLGMATFYFLCYNFSFSGMRGSIAMSLLLLDFYYLQHHDYKRAIPLFLFAALFHNSAILMMVFYCFILMILDSKYSRLWGGIFAICVFILFLIADKLLFILVGIAGLVSGRYAYYLTEYIGSGTVENVPLTDFLCKLVLLVLITLWLVKTKKFSKRYQHFFWFVLMGRIFVLFNSVFYEAMRIAFYFDLFLILYVASIFCCFKQNTSNRYIATALIMLPSFLYWIYFIMYIGAY
;
A
#
# COMPACT_ATOMS: atom_id res chain seq x y z
N MET A 1 19.78 -12.46 -17.18
CA MET A 1 19.58 -13.78 -16.52
C MET A 1 19.06 -13.61 -15.09
N ILE A 2 19.62 -12.72 -14.29
CA ILE A 2 19.23 -12.45 -12.89
C ILE A 2 17.74 -12.07 -12.75
N HIS A 3 17.22 -11.17 -13.59
CA HIS A 3 15.83 -10.73 -13.51
C HIS A 3 14.81 -11.85 -13.78
N ILE A 4 15.11 -12.82 -14.63
CA ILE A 4 14.21 -13.97 -14.89
C ILE A 4 14.13 -14.86 -13.64
N GLN A 5 15.24 -15.09 -12.94
CA GLN A 5 15.25 -15.86 -11.70
C GLN A 5 14.42 -15.15 -10.62
N SER A 6 14.54 -13.82 -10.48
CA SER A 6 13.73 -13.03 -9.58
C SER A 6 12.23 -13.18 -9.91
N VAL A 7 11.84 -13.04 -11.17
CA VAL A 7 10.44 -13.23 -11.58
C VAL A 7 9.90 -14.60 -11.16
N ILE A 8 10.69 -15.67 -11.38
CA ILE A 8 10.28 -17.03 -11.00
C ILE A 8 10.12 -17.18 -9.50
N ILE A 9 11.07 -16.67 -8.71
CA ILE A 9 11.04 -16.75 -7.24
C ILE A 9 9.81 -15.99 -6.69
N TYR A 10 9.61 -14.75 -7.10
CA TYR A 10 8.46 -13.95 -6.66
C TYR A 10 7.13 -14.62 -7.08
N LEU A 11 7.05 -15.12 -8.31
CA LEU A 11 5.84 -15.78 -8.80
C LEU A 11 5.53 -17.05 -8.00
N ALA A 12 6.54 -17.85 -7.68
CA ALA A 12 6.39 -19.05 -6.86
C ALA A 12 5.88 -18.68 -5.47
N VAL A 13 6.52 -17.70 -4.80
CA VAL A 13 6.15 -17.24 -3.46
C VAL A 13 4.72 -16.67 -3.45
N PHE A 14 4.38 -15.81 -4.40
CA PHE A 14 3.04 -15.22 -4.48
C PHE A 14 1.97 -16.28 -4.76
N SER A 15 2.25 -17.24 -5.67
CA SER A 15 1.33 -18.31 -5.99
C SER A 15 1.05 -19.21 -4.78
N VAL A 16 2.09 -19.60 -4.04
CA VAL A 16 1.94 -20.40 -2.82
C VAL A 16 1.17 -19.61 -1.75
N SER A 17 1.52 -18.34 -1.53
CA SER A 17 0.83 -17.48 -0.56
C SER A 17 -0.66 -17.33 -0.91
N ILE A 18 -0.99 -17.01 -2.17
CA ILE A 18 -2.37 -16.86 -2.66
C ILE A 18 -3.14 -18.17 -2.54
N PHE A 19 -2.53 -19.30 -2.88
CA PHE A 19 -3.15 -20.62 -2.75
C PHE A 19 -3.48 -20.96 -1.29
N LEU A 20 -2.52 -20.78 -0.36
CA LEU A 20 -2.72 -21.01 1.08
C LEU A 20 -3.81 -20.07 1.63
N LEU A 21 -3.84 -18.82 1.21
CA LEU A 21 -4.88 -17.87 1.59
C LEU A 21 -6.25 -18.32 1.10
N TYR A 22 -6.37 -18.70 -0.17
CA TYR A 22 -7.62 -19.22 -0.73
C TYR A 22 -8.11 -20.45 0.03
N PHE A 23 -7.21 -21.40 0.30
CA PHE A 23 -7.50 -22.61 1.05
C PHE A 23 -7.97 -22.27 2.48
N SER A 24 -7.28 -21.39 3.17
CA SER A 24 -7.67 -20.86 4.47
C SER A 24 -9.09 -20.27 4.45
N GLN A 25 -9.39 -19.40 3.47
CA GLN A 25 -10.72 -18.79 3.33
C GLN A 25 -11.82 -19.85 3.08
N CYS A 26 -11.53 -20.87 2.29
CA CYS A 26 -12.44 -21.99 2.08
C CYS A 26 -12.72 -22.73 3.40
N ILE A 27 -11.68 -23.07 4.15
CA ILE A 27 -11.79 -23.79 5.41
C ILE A 27 -12.54 -22.95 6.46
N LEU A 28 -12.19 -21.69 6.64
CA LEU A 28 -12.73 -20.87 7.72
C LEU A 28 -14.16 -20.40 7.45
N TYR A 29 -14.52 -20.14 6.19
CA TYR A 29 -15.78 -19.44 5.87
C TYR A 29 -16.73 -20.22 4.95
N LYS A 30 -16.23 -20.95 3.92
CA LYS A 30 -17.08 -21.58 2.92
C LYS A 30 -17.62 -22.93 3.40
N TYR A 31 -16.81 -23.76 4.03
CA TYR A 31 -17.18 -25.11 4.48
C TYR A 31 -17.65 -25.20 5.93
N ARG A 32 -18.11 -24.08 6.49
CA ARG A 32 -18.54 -24.03 7.92
C ARG A 32 -19.68 -25.00 8.26
N LYS A 33 -20.44 -25.50 7.27
CA LYS A 33 -21.60 -26.36 7.44
C LYS A 33 -21.35 -27.85 7.12
N VAL A 34 -20.13 -28.26 6.81
CA VAL A 34 -19.85 -29.69 6.54
C VAL A 34 -19.88 -30.47 7.85
N LYS A 35 -20.85 -31.35 8.00
CA LYS A 35 -20.98 -32.29 9.13
C LYS A 35 -19.81 -33.31 9.05
N GLY A 36 -19.15 -33.59 10.17
CA GLY A 36 -18.18 -34.70 10.31
C GLY A 36 -16.73 -34.30 10.55
N ILE A 37 -16.32 -33.08 10.33
CA ILE A 37 -14.97 -32.63 10.71
C ILE A 37 -15.06 -31.90 12.05
N ASN A 38 -14.18 -32.27 13.00
CA ASN A 38 -14.07 -31.56 14.29
C ASN A 38 -13.80 -30.06 14.01
N ASN A 39 -14.73 -29.22 14.43
CA ASN A 39 -14.69 -27.76 14.19
C ASN A 39 -13.40 -27.11 14.73
N TYR A 40 -12.79 -27.70 15.75
CA TYR A 40 -11.56 -27.22 16.37
C TYR A 40 -10.36 -27.41 15.42
N ASN A 41 -10.10 -28.66 15.01
CA ASN A 41 -8.97 -28.98 14.12
C ASN A 41 -9.05 -28.22 12.78
N ARG A 42 -10.26 -28.07 12.26
CA ARG A 42 -10.51 -27.29 11.06
C ARG A 42 -10.12 -25.81 11.21
N ARG A 43 -10.46 -25.20 12.35
CA ARG A 43 -10.06 -23.80 12.61
C ARG A 43 -8.55 -23.66 12.74
N ILE A 44 -7.90 -24.58 13.46
CA ILE A 44 -6.44 -24.59 13.58
C ILE A 44 -5.79 -24.65 12.20
N LEU A 45 -6.19 -25.60 11.36
CA LEU A 45 -5.66 -25.73 10.00
C LEU A 45 -5.90 -24.48 9.18
N GLY A 46 -7.09 -23.87 9.26
CA GLY A 46 -7.42 -22.64 8.57
C GLY A 46 -6.54 -21.46 9.00
N TYR A 47 -6.33 -21.28 10.30
CA TYR A 47 -5.45 -20.21 10.81
C TYR A 47 -3.97 -20.50 10.55
N PHE A 48 -3.55 -21.76 10.57
CA PHE A 48 -2.19 -22.16 10.21
C PHE A 48 -1.89 -21.82 8.74
N CYS A 49 -2.77 -22.20 7.82
CA CYS A 49 -2.63 -21.83 6.41
C CYS A 49 -2.63 -20.30 6.20
N LEU A 50 -3.44 -19.56 6.97
CA LEU A 50 -3.44 -18.11 6.96
C LEU A 50 -2.09 -17.55 7.43
N GLY A 51 -1.58 -18.05 8.55
CA GLY A 51 -0.28 -17.66 9.08
C GLY A 51 0.83 -17.86 8.04
N LEU A 52 0.89 -19.05 7.43
CA LEU A 52 1.86 -19.34 6.37
C LEU A 52 1.71 -18.42 5.17
N SER A 53 0.47 -18.11 4.73
CA SER A 53 0.23 -17.24 3.59
C SER A 53 0.77 -15.81 3.78
N ILE A 54 0.81 -15.33 5.02
CA ILE A 54 1.38 -14.02 5.37
C ILE A 54 2.90 -14.12 5.59
N THR A 55 3.35 -15.16 6.27
CA THR A 55 4.76 -15.35 6.66
C THR A 55 5.67 -15.59 5.45
N ILE A 56 5.23 -16.35 4.45
CA ILE A 56 6.05 -16.72 3.29
C ILE A 56 6.54 -15.47 2.51
N PRO A 57 5.71 -14.51 2.12
CA PRO A 57 6.20 -13.28 1.47
C PRO A 57 6.99 -12.37 2.43
N CYS A 58 6.77 -12.42 3.75
CA CYS A 58 7.62 -11.72 4.71
C CYS A 58 9.02 -12.35 4.78
N LEU A 59 9.13 -13.67 4.69
CA LEU A 59 10.42 -14.37 4.62
C LEU A 59 11.16 -14.04 3.32
N LEU A 60 10.46 -13.94 2.19
CA LEU A 60 11.06 -13.49 0.93
C LEU A 60 11.70 -12.11 1.11
N ALA A 61 11.00 -11.18 1.76
CA ALA A 61 11.54 -9.86 2.03
C ALA A 61 12.75 -9.90 3.00
N ALA A 62 12.74 -10.79 3.99
CA ALA A 62 13.82 -10.94 4.97
C ALA A 62 15.10 -11.57 4.40
N LEU A 63 14.95 -12.47 3.41
CA LEU A 63 16.03 -13.26 2.82
C LEU A 63 16.58 -12.66 1.52
N ARG A 64 16.05 -11.51 1.09
CA ARG A 64 16.52 -10.86 -0.13
C ARG A 64 17.92 -10.29 0.03
N SER A 65 18.64 -10.12 -1.08
CA SER A 65 19.91 -9.40 -1.11
C SER A 65 19.73 -7.95 -0.65
N MET A 66 20.76 -7.40 -0.01
CA MET A 66 20.75 -6.00 0.45
C MET A 66 20.65 -4.99 -0.71
N ASN A 67 21.07 -5.37 -1.92
CA ASN A 67 20.95 -4.54 -3.12
C ASN A 67 19.56 -4.54 -3.74
N VAL A 68 18.55 -5.13 -3.08
CA VAL A 68 17.17 -5.19 -3.57
C VAL A 68 16.30 -4.19 -2.83
N GLY A 69 15.93 -3.12 -3.54
CA GLY A 69 15.14 -2.00 -3.03
C GLY A 69 16.02 -0.84 -2.53
N ASP A 70 15.76 0.36 -3.03
CA ASP A 70 16.58 1.56 -2.81
C ASP A 70 16.73 1.95 -1.33
N ASP A 71 15.70 1.71 -0.51
CA ASP A 71 15.74 2.01 0.93
C ASP A 71 16.70 1.10 1.72
N VAL A 72 17.08 -0.06 1.19
CA VAL A 72 17.92 -1.01 1.93
C VAL A 72 19.34 -0.48 2.03
N ASP A 73 19.97 -0.22 0.89
CA ASP A 73 21.35 0.28 0.83
C ASP A 73 21.45 1.71 1.38
N ALA A 74 20.47 2.56 1.01
CA ALA A 74 20.52 3.97 1.36
C ALA A 74 20.13 4.24 2.82
N TYR A 75 19.33 3.39 3.43
CA TYR A 75 18.69 3.71 4.71
C TYR A 75 18.74 2.60 5.76
N ILE A 76 18.40 1.37 5.41
CA ILE A 76 18.31 0.29 6.42
C ILE A 76 19.69 -0.15 6.87
N GLU A 77 20.55 -0.53 5.93
CA GLU A 77 21.87 -1.07 6.24
C GLU A 77 22.75 -0.08 7.02
N PRO A 78 22.90 1.20 6.61
CA PRO A 78 23.65 2.18 7.36
C PRO A 78 23.11 2.41 8.77
N ASN A 79 21.78 2.56 8.92
CA ASN A 79 21.17 2.76 10.23
C ASN A 79 21.23 1.51 11.12
N PHE A 80 21.17 0.31 10.54
CA PHE A 80 21.32 -0.94 11.28
C PHE A 80 22.74 -1.10 11.81
N ILE A 81 23.76 -0.86 10.97
CA ILE A 81 25.18 -0.91 11.37
C ILE A 81 25.45 0.13 12.46
N PHE A 82 25.02 1.37 12.24
CA PHE A 82 25.17 2.44 13.22
C PHE A 82 24.54 2.08 14.57
N SER A 83 23.31 1.57 14.53
CA SER A 83 22.54 1.28 15.73
C SER A 83 22.95 -0.01 16.45
N SER A 84 23.74 -0.88 15.81
CA SER A 84 24.20 -2.13 16.43
C SER A 84 25.03 -1.88 17.71
N GLY A 85 25.94 -0.91 17.67
CA GLY A 85 26.74 -0.51 18.84
C GLY A 85 25.93 0.22 19.93
N LEU A 86 24.75 0.77 19.60
CA LEU A 86 23.90 1.45 20.57
C LEU A 86 23.02 0.45 21.35
N THR A 87 22.68 -0.67 20.75
CA THR A 87 21.75 -1.66 21.32
C THR A 87 22.29 -2.30 22.59
N ASP A 88 23.60 -2.53 22.67
CA ASP A 88 24.26 -3.13 23.85
C ASP A 88 24.15 -2.25 25.10
N ASN A 89 23.94 -0.94 24.94
CA ASN A 89 23.78 0.01 26.04
C ASN A 89 22.32 0.15 26.52
N GLY A 90 21.42 -0.63 25.97
CA GLY A 90 20.01 -0.70 26.38
C GLY A 90 19.06 0.21 25.62
N PHE A 91 17.77 0.01 25.88
CA PHE A 91 16.66 0.63 25.13
C PHE A 91 16.69 2.15 25.15
N ILE A 92 16.82 2.78 26.31
CA ILE A 92 16.77 4.24 26.44
C ILE A 92 17.95 4.86 25.71
N TYR A 93 19.16 4.37 25.95
CA TYR A 93 20.37 4.85 25.30
C TYR A 93 20.28 4.73 23.77
N PHE A 94 19.72 3.63 23.27
CA PHE A 94 19.51 3.44 21.84
C PHE A 94 18.69 4.59 21.24
N PHE A 95 17.51 4.89 21.80
CA PHE A 95 16.62 5.93 21.27
C PHE A 95 17.14 7.36 21.41
N GLU A 96 17.87 7.65 22.48
CA GLU A 96 18.48 8.96 22.69
C GLU A 96 19.60 9.27 21.68
N ASN A 97 20.28 8.23 21.17
CA ASN A 97 21.43 8.36 20.28
C ASN A 97 21.10 8.00 18.80
N MET A 98 19.90 7.54 18.49
CA MET A 98 19.48 7.38 17.10
C MET A 98 19.39 8.71 16.37
N PRO A 99 19.69 8.76 15.07
CA PRO A 99 19.52 9.96 14.26
C PRO A 99 18.11 10.52 14.39
N LYS A 100 17.96 11.80 14.72
CA LYS A 100 16.65 12.48 14.91
C LYS A 100 15.77 12.45 13.66
N GLU A 101 16.36 12.13 12.52
CA GLU A 101 15.65 12.01 11.23
C GLU A 101 14.96 10.65 11.05
N THR A 102 15.28 9.70 11.94
CA THR A 102 14.69 8.36 11.89
C THR A 102 13.45 8.33 12.77
N GLU A 103 12.30 8.00 12.19
CA GLU A 103 11.04 7.94 12.93
C GLU A 103 11.09 6.83 14.00
N PHE A 104 10.44 7.08 15.13
CA PHE A 104 10.46 6.21 16.31
C PHE A 104 10.06 4.76 15.99
N GLY A 105 8.96 4.55 15.26
CA GLY A 105 8.48 3.21 14.92
C GLY A 105 9.47 2.42 14.08
N PHE A 106 10.16 3.10 13.15
CA PHE A 106 11.19 2.47 12.33
C PHE A 106 12.45 2.14 13.15
N SER A 107 12.90 3.06 13.99
CA SER A 107 14.01 2.83 14.93
C SER A 107 13.73 1.63 15.85
N PHE A 108 12.47 1.47 16.29
CA PHE A 108 12.06 0.32 17.10
C PHE A 108 12.22 -1.02 16.36
N LEU A 109 11.91 -1.05 15.05
CA LEU A 109 12.12 -2.28 14.25
C LEU A 109 13.61 -2.59 14.07
N LEU A 110 14.46 -1.57 13.92
CA LEU A 110 15.91 -1.75 13.89
C LEU A 110 16.44 -2.24 15.24
N TYR A 111 15.95 -1.69 16.35
CA TYR A 111 16.31 -2.17 17.69
C TYR A 111 16.03 -3.67 17.88
N ILE A 112 14.82 -4.11 17.48
CA ILE A 112 14.49 -5.55 17.54
C ILE A 112 15.45 -6.35 16.67
N GLY A 113 15.70 -5.93 15.41
CA GLY A 113 16.65 -6.63 14.53
C GLY A 113 18.04 -6.75 15.13
N ASN A 114 18.53 -5.69 15.78
CA ASN A 114 19.84 -5.67 16.44
C ASN A 114 19.90 -6.61 17.66
N LEU A 115 18.81 -6.75 18.43
CA LEU A 115 18.74 -7.75 19.51
C LEU A 115 18.95 -9.18 18.97
N PHE A 116 18.47 -9.46 17.76
CA PHE A 116 18.68 -10.73 17.06
C PHE A 116 19.94 -10.75 16.16
N LYS A 117 20.71 -9.67 16.14
CA LYS A 117 21.90 -9.47 15.28
C LYS A 117 21.62 -9.79 13.80
N SER A 118 20.44 -9.43 13.32
CA SER A 118 19.96 -9.77 11.97
C SER A 118 19.12 -8.68 11.35
N VAL A 119 19.60 -8.07 10.27
CA VAL A 119 18.84 -7.15 9.42
C VAL A 119 17.60 -7.84 8.87
N GLY A 120 17.67 -9.13 8.53
CA GLY A 120 16.54 -9.91 8.04
C GLY A 120 15.35 -9.92 9.00
N VAL A 121 15.59 -9.87 10.32
CA VAL A 121 14.50 -9.75 11.31
C VAL A 121 13.80 -8.39 11.19
N SER A 122 14.54 -7.29 11.02
CA SER A 122 13.94 -5.97 10.79
C SER A 122 13.12 -5.97 9.51
N LEU A 123 13.67 -6.50 8.40
CA LEU A 123 13.00 -6.59 7.11
C LEU A 123 11.73 -7.46 7.17
N PHE A 124 11.77 -8.57 7.91
CA PHE A 124 10.61 -9.41 8.15
C PHE A 124 9.49 -8.65 8.87
N LEU A 125 9.82 -7.93 9.94
CA LEU A 125 8.86 -7.17 10.73
C LEU A 125 8.27 -6.01 9.94
N ILE A 126 9.09 -5.30 9.17
CA ILE A 126 8.64 -4.26 8.24
C ILE A 126 7.59 -4.82 7.28
N GLN A 127 7.92 -5.92 6.62
CA GLN A 127 7.03 -6.53 5.63
C GLN A 127 5.75 -7.10 6.28
N LEU A 128 5.84 -7.61 7.49
CA LEU A 128 4.68 -8.06 8.27
C LEU A 128 3.74 -6.90 8.57
N LEU A 129 4.28 -5.74 8.99
CA LEU A 129 3.50 -4.53 9.25
C LEU A 129 2.88 -3.92 7.98
N ILE A 130 3.38 -4.27 6.81
CA ILE A 130 2.79 -3.88 5.52
C ILE A 130 1.68 -4.86 5.12
N ILE A 131 1.96 -6.16 5.12
CA ILE A 131 1.04 -7.20 4.62
C ILE A 131 -0.17 -7.39 5.54
N LEU A 132 0.05 -7.42 6.86
CA LEU A 132 -0.99 -7.75 7.82
C LEU A 132 -2.16 -6.75 7.83
N PRO A 133 -1.95 -5.41 7.83
CA PRO A 133 -3.05 -4.45 7.74
C PRO A 133 -3.83 -4.58 6.42
N VAL A 134 -3.16 -4.80 5.28
CA VAL A 134 -3.81 -5.04 3.98
C VAL A 134 -4.70 -6.28 4.04
N TYR A 135 -4.20 -7.38 4.61
CA TYR A 135 -5.02 -8.58 4.82
C TYR A 135 -6.22 -8.29 5.74
N ILE A 136 -6.01 -7.61 6.86
CA ILE A 136 -7.07 -7.32 7.82
C ILE A 136 -8.18 -6.49 7.18
N VAL A 137 -7.86 -5.43 6.44
CA VAL A 137 -8.88 -4.60 5.79
C VAL A 137 -9.66 -5.39 4.74
N LEU A 138 -9.00 -6.20 3.91
CA LEU A 138 -9.66 -7.08 2.95
C LEU A 138 -10.59 -8.08 3.66
N ASN A 139 -10.14 -8.66 4.77
CA ASN A 139 -10.95 -9.60 5.56
C ASN A 139 -12.14 -8.91 6.25
N LYS A 140 -12.01 -7.63 6.64
CA LYS A 140 -13.14 -6.82 7.13
C LYS A 140 -14.22 -6.66 6.06
N TYR A 141 -13.82 -6.47 4.80
CA TYR A 141 -14.72 -6.34 3.65
C TYR A 141 -15.07 -7.67 2.97
N ARG A 142 -14.69 -8.84 3.49
CA ARG A 142 -14.84 -10.17 2.84
C ARG A 142 -16.23 -10.51 2.34
N TYR A 143 -17.28 -9.86 2.87
CA TYR A 143 -18.66 -10.06 2.43
C TYR A 143 -19.01 -9.37 1.11
N CYS A 144 -18.18 -8.40 0.71
CA CYS A 144 -18.37 -7.62 -0.51
C CYS A 144 -17.12 -7.57 -1.41
N LEU A 145 -16.01 -8.14 -0.97
CA LEU A 145 -14.76 -8.22 -1.73
C LEU A 145 -14.20 -9.64 -1.70
N SER A 146 -13.36 -9.97 -2.69
CA SER A 146 -12.55 -11.19 -2.65
C SER A 146 -11.21 -10.90 -1.96
N VAL A 147 -11.01 -11.48 -0.78
CA VAL A 147 -9.76 -11.34 -0.03
C VAL A 147 -8.56 -11.86 -0.84
N THR A 148 -8.72 -13.02 -1.48
CA THR A 148 -7.68 -13.63 -2.30
C THR A 148 -7.30 -12.76 -3.50
N LEU A 149 -8.29 -12.21 -4.21
CA LEU A 149 -8.04 -11.33 -5.35
C LEU A 149 -7.38 -10.01 -4.92
N GLY A 150 -7.81 -9.45 -3.79
CA GLY A 150 -7.19 -8.25 -3.23
C GLY A 150 -5.72 -8.48 -2.87
N MET A 151 -5.39 -9.60 -2.20
CA MET A 151 -4.00 -9.92 -1.90
C MET A 151 -3.16 -10.19 -3.15
N ALA A 152 -3.71 -10.85 -4.17
CA ALA A 152 -3.04 -11.01 -5.45
C ALA A 152 -2.74 -9.65 -6.11
N THR A 153 -3.70 -8.72 -6.08
CA THR A 153 -3.52 -7.35 -6.58
C THR A 153 -2.41 -6.63 -5.81
N PHE A 154 -2.40 -6.76 -4.48
CA PHE A 154 -1.35 -6.19 -3.64
C PHE A 154 0.04 -6.72 -4.05
N TYR A 155 0.19 -8.03 -4.24
CA TYR A 155 1.46 -8.62 -4.61
C TYR A 155 1.97 -8.14 -5.97
N PHE A 156 1.09 -8.01 -6.96
CA PHE A 156 1.50 -7.58 -8.29
C PHE A 156 1.65 -6.06 -8.46
N LEU A 157 0.97 -5.23 -7.65
CA LEU A 157 1.01 -3.78 -7.86
C LEU A 157 1.77 -3.00 -6.77
N CYS A 158 1.89 -3.55 -5.55
CA CYS A 158 2.37 -2.78 -4.41
C CYS A 158 3.54 -3.43 -3.67
N TYR A 159 3.69 -4.75 -3.74
CA TYR A 159 4.65 -5.47 -2.91
C TYR A 159 6.11 -5.04 -3.19
N ASN A 160 6.52 -4.99 -4.46
CA ASN A 160 7.89 -4.61 -4.81
C ASN A 160 8.17 -3.15 -4.46
N PHE A 161 7.19 -2.25 -4.66
CA PHE A 161 7.33 -0.85 -4.24
C PHE A 161 7.64 -0.73 -2.73
N SER A 162 7.11 -1.63 -1.91
CA SER A 162 7.36 -1.62 -0.46
C SER A 162 8.83 -1.84 -0.08
N PHE A 163 9.69 -2.22 -1.03
CA PHE A 163 11.12 -2.39 -0.81
C PHE A 163 11.90 -1.08 -0.95
N SER A 164 11.39 -0.13 -1.75
CA SER A 164 12.00 1.18 -1.97
C SER A 164 11.31 2.32 -1.21
N GLY A 165 10.23 2.04 -0.47
CA GLY A 165 9.49 3.02 0.32
C GLY A 165 8.96 2.40 1.62
N MET A 166 9.83 1.74 2.40
CA MET A 166 9.41 0.86 3.50
C MET A 166 8.62 1.56 4.59
N ARG A 167 9.13 2.69 5.10
CA ARG A 167 8.48 3.47 6.16
C ARG A 167 7.11 3.99 5.71
N GLY A 168 7.09 4.58 4.52
CA GLY A 168 5.86 5.04 3.87
C GLY A 168 4.88 3.90 3.66
N SER A 169 5.32 2.73 3.20
CA SER A 169 4.46 1.56 2.95
C SER A 169 3.81 1.01 4.21
N ILE A 170 4.51 1.02 5.36
CA ILE A 170 3.90 0.71 6.66
C ILE A 170 2.77 1.69 6.95
N ALA A 171 3.06 2.99 6.87
CA ALA A 171 2.07 4.03 7.14
C ALA A 171 0.86 3.95 6.18
N MET A 172 1.11 3.72 4.89
CA MET A 172 0.07 3.54 3.87
C MET A 172 -0.85 2.36 4.19
N SER A 173 -0.28 1.21 4.56
CA SER A 173 -1.03 -0.01 4.88
C SER A 173 -1.87 0.15 6.15
N LEU A 174 -1.32 0.82 7.16
CA LEU A 174 -2.04 1.15 8.39
C LEU A 174 -3.18 2.13 8.12
N LEU A 175 -2.97 3.18 7.32
CA LEU A 175 -4.02 4.12 6.94
C LEU A 175 -5.09 3.48 6.03
N LEU A 176 -4.74 2.50 5.20
CA LEU A 176 -5.75 1.72 4.46
C LEU A 176 -6.67 0.94 5.40
N LEU A 177 -6.12 0.38 6.48
CA LEU A 177 -6.92 -0.27 7.52
C LEU A 177 -7.71 0.76 8.34
N ASP A 178 -7.10 1.90 8.63
CA ASP A 178 -7.74 3.00 9.34
C ASP A 178 -8.97 3.55 8.61
N PHE A 179 -8.87 3.67 7.28
CA PHE A 179 -9.99 4.04 6.43
C PHE A 179 -11.26 3.18 6.68
N TYR A 180 -11.10 1.87 6.93
CA TYR A 180 -12.23 1.01 7.27
C TYR A 180 -12.93 1.51 8.55
N TYR A 181 -12.18 1.87 9.58
CA TYR A 181 -12.76 2.34 10.84
C TYR A 181 -13.35 3.74 10.70
N LEU A 182 -12.69 4.64 9.96
CA LEU A 182 -13.23 5.97 9.64
C LEU A 182 -14.57 5.87 8.89
N GLN A 183 -14.66 5.01 7.87
CA GLN A 183 -15.89 4.80 7.10
C GLN A 183 -17.05 4.26 7.96
N HIS A 184 -16.73 3.60 9.07
CA HIS A 184 -17.71 3.06 10.02
C HIS A 184 -17.88 3.93 11.27
N HIS A 185 -17.29 5.15 11.30
CA HIS A 185 -17.30 6.08 12.43
C HIS A 185 -16.80 5.46 13.75
N ASP A 186 -15.93 4.46 13.67
CA ASP A 186 -15.27 3.82 14.82
C ASP A 186 -13.97 4.57 15.19
N TYR A 187 -14.11 5.78 15.66
CA TYR A 187 -12.99 6.66 16.01
C TYR A 187 -12.12 6.09 17.14
N LYS A 188 -12.69 5.23 18.00
CA LYS A 188 -11.94 4.58 19.09
C LYS A 188 -10.83 3.68 18.58
N ARG A 189 -10.99 3.09 17.37
CA ARG A 189 -9.97 2.28 16.72
C ARG A 189 -9.19 3.07 15.69
N ALA A 190 -9.82 4.04 15.02
CA ALA A 190 -9.16 4.86 14.02
C ALA A 190 -8.04 5.70 14.65
N ILE A 191 -8.31 6.49 15.70
CA ILE A 191 -7.30 7.39 16.28
C ILE A 191 -6.01 6.67 16.72
N PRO A 192 -6.05 5.55 17.49
CA PRO A 192 -4.83 4.84 17.85
C PRO A 192 -4.07 4.29 16.64
N LEU A 193 -4.79 3.79 15.62
CA LEU A 193 -4.17 3.23 14.43
C LEU A 193 -3.49 4.31 13.58
N PHE A 194 -4.12 5.47 13.44
CA PHE A 194 -3.51 6.64 12.83
C PHE A 194 -2.24 7.10 13.56
N LEU A 195 -2.31 7.25 14.89
CA LEU A 195 -1.14 7.62 15.69
C LEU A 195 -0.02 6.60 15.53
N PHE A 196 -0.35 5.31 15.47
CA PHE A 196 0.61 4.26 15.20
C PHE A 196 1.23 4.39 13.79
N ALA A 197 0.46 4.72 12.77
CA ALA A 197 0.97 4.98 11.43
C ALA A 197 1.94 6.17 11.39
N ALA A 198 1.64 7.25 12.12
CA ALA A 198 2.47 8.44 12.21
C ALA A 198 3.84 8.18 12.87
N LEU A 199 3.97 7.15 13.73
CA LEU A 199 5.26 6.74 14.30
C LEU A 199 6.23 6.19 13.25
N PHE A 200 5.74 5.72 12.10
CA PHE A 200 6.58 5.18 11.02
C PHE A 200 6.85 6.21 9.92
N HIS A 201 5.92 7.14 9.68
CA HIS A 201 6.15 8.14 8.63
C HIS A 201 5.28 9.38 8.84
N ASN A 202 5.92 10.55 8.90
CA ASN A 202 5.25 11.82 9.19
C ASN A 202 4.20 12.21 8.15
N SER A 203 4.35 11.78 6.87
CA SER A 203 3.35 12.05 5.84
C SER A 203 1.98 11.41 6.13
N ALA A 204 1.90 10.41 7.05
CA ALA A 204 0.63 9.85 7.49
C ALA A 204 -0.29 10.91 8.10
N ILE A 205 0.27 11.94 8.76
CA ILE A 205 -0.51 13.02 9.36
C ILE A 205 -1.24 13.81 8.27
N LEU A 206 -0.51 14.19 7.22
CA LEU A 206 -1.09 14.90 6.08
C LEU A 206 -2.16 14.05 5.38
N MET A 207 -1.84 12.78 5.15
CA MET A 207 -2.74 11.86 4.45
C MET A 207 -4.02 11.58 5.23
N MET A 208 -3.96 11.54 6.56
CA MET A 208 -5.14 11.42 7.40
C MET A 208 -6.09 12.61 7.22
N VAL A 209 -5.55 13.82 7.17
CA VAL A 209 -6.36 15.03 6.89
C VAL A 209 -7.04 14.90 5.52
N PHE A 210 -6.31 14.48 4.49
CA PHE A 210 -6.90 14.23 3.16
C PHE A 210 -7.98 13.15 3.20
N TYR A 211 -7.77 12.04 3.90
CA TYR A 211 -8.77 10.96 4.01
C TYR A 211 -10.06 11.45 4.69
N CYS A 212 -9.94 12.16 5.81
CA CYS A 212 -11.09 12.73 6.50
C CYS A 212 -11.84 13.72 5.61
N PHE A 213 -11.13 14.60 4.91
CA PHE A 213 -11.71 15.60 4.02
C PHE A 213 -12.45 14.94 2.84
N ILE A 214 -11.83 13.97 2.17
CA ILE A 214 -12.47 13.24 1.06
C ILE A 214 -13.70 12.48 1.56
N LEU A 215 -13.63 11.79 2.71
CA LEU A 215 -14.77 11.08 3.27
C LEU A 215 -15.92 12.04 3.62
N MET A 216 -15.63 13.20 4.21
CA MET A 216 -16.63 14.22 4.51
C MET A 216 -17.35 14.70 3.24
N ILE A 217 -16.61 14.91 2.14
CA ILE A 217 -17.19 15.26 0.82
C ILE A 217 -18.06 14.11 0.30
N LEU A 218 -17.55 12.88 0.33
CA LEU A 218 -18.22 11.72 -0.24
C LEU A 218 -19.43 11.25 0.57
N ASP A 219 -19.45 11.56 1.86
CA ASP A 219 -20.61 11.25 2.73
C ASP A 219 -21.73 12.28 2.62
N SER A 220 -21.49 13.41 1.98
CA SER A 220 -22.50 14.43 1.74
C SER A 220 -23.64 13.93 0.83
N LYS A 221 -24.82 14.58 0.90
CA LYS A 221 -25.96 14.29 0.04
C LYS A 221 -25.63 14.46 -1.46
N TYR A 222 -24.69 15.35 -1.78
CA TYR A 222 -24.26 15.69 -3.13
C TYR A 222 -22.88 15.14 -3.46
N SER A 223 -22.53 13.97 -2.94
CA SER A 223 -21.19 13.36 -3.03
C SER A 223 -20.61 13.31 -4.44
N ARG A 224 -21.44 13.02 -5.48
CA ARG A 224 -20.96 12.97 -6.87
C ARG A 224 -20.56 14.35 -7.39
N LEU A 225 -21.35 15.38 -7.08
CA LEU A 225 -21.08 16.76 -7.47
C LEU A 225 -19.81 17.27 -6.77
N TRP A 226 -19.76 17.15 -5.45
CA TRP A 226 -18.61 17.60 -4.67
C TRP A 226 -17.33 16.83 -4.98
N GLY A 227 -17.43 15.51 -5.20
CA GLY A 227 -16.29 14.71 -5.65
C GLY A 227 -15.77 15.16 -7.02
N GLY A 228 -16.67 15.44 -7.97
CA GLY A 228 -16.32 15.99 -9.28
C GLY A 228 -15.68 17.36 -9.19
N ILE A 229 -16.27 18.29 -8.42
CA ILE A 229 -15.69 19.63 -8.18
C ILE A 229 -14.31 19.50 -7.56
N PHE A 230 -14.14 18.66 -6.53
CA PHE A 230 -12.85 18.46 -5.89
C PHE A 230 -11.80 17.92 -6.88
N ALA A 231 -12.15 16.91 -7.69
CA ALA A 231 -11.25 16.37 -8.71
C ALA A 231 -10.85 17.44 -9.73
N ILE A 232 -11.79 18.27 -10.19
CA ILE A 232 -11.53 19.40 -11.11
C ILE A 232 -10.62 20.44 -10.43
N CYS A 233 -10.88 20.79 -9.17
CA CYS A 233 -10.03 21.73 -8.43
C CYS A 233 -8.59 21.22 -8.30
N VAL A 234 -8.40 19.93 -7.96
CA VAL A 234 -7.07 19.31 -7.88
C VAL A 234 -6.39 19.30 -9.24
N PHE A 235 -7.14 19.02 -10.32
CA PHE A 235 -6.60 19.06 -11.68
C PHE A 235 -6.22 20.48 -12.12
N ILE A 236 -7.04 21.50 -11.80
CA ILE A 236 -6.69 22.91 -12.04
C ILE A 236 -5.44 23.30 -11.25
N LEU A 237 -5.34 22.89 -9.98
CA LEU A 237 -4.14 23.11 -9.19
C LEU A 237 -2.90 22.48 -9.85
N PHE A 238 -3.04 21.32 -10.47
CA PHE A 238 -1.97 20.73 -11.26
C PHE A 238 -1.55 21.65 -12.43
N LEU A 239 -2.50 22.18 -13.20
CA LEU A 239 -2.20 23.04 -14.37
C LEU A 239 -1.49 24.36 -13.99
N ILE A 240 -1.62 24.82 -12.75
CA ILE A 240 -0.98 26.04 -12.25
C ILE A 240 0.14 25.75 -11.24
N ALA A 241 0.47 24.47 -11.03
CA ALA A 241 1.39 24.03 -10.00
C ALA A 241 2.78 24.66 -10.12
N ASP A 242 3.32 24.79 -11.34
CA ASP A 242 4.60 25.45 -11.59
C ASP A 242 4.66 26.87 -11.04
N LYS A 243 3.56 27.64 -11.20
CA LYS A 243 3.45 29.01 -10.70
C LYS A 243 3.28 29.07 -9.20
N LEU A 244 2.53 28.10 -8.63
CA LEU A 244 2.30 28.02 -7.20
C LEU A 244 3.52 27.49 -6.44
N LEU A 245 4.40 26.75 -7.10
CA LEU A 245 5.56 26.13 -6.48
C LEU A 245 6.47 27.19 -5.84
N PHE A 246 6.72 28.33 -6.51
CA PHE A 246 7.48 29.45 -5.95
C PHE A 246 6.85 30.01 -4.65
N ILE A 247 5.52 30.09 -4.61
CA ILE A 247 4.80 30.54 -3.40
C ILE A 247 4.93 29.51 -2.30
N LEU A 248 4.80 28.22 -2.64
CA LEU A 248 4.93 27.10 -1.70
C LEU A 248 6.33 26.98 -1.12
N VAL A 249 7.39 27.23 -1.91
CA VAL A 249 8.79 27.29 -1.42
C VAL A 249 8.95 28.40 -0.39
N GLY A 250 8.40 29.57 -0.66
CA GLY A 250 8.41 30.68 0.31
C GLY A 250 7.73 30.31 1.62
N ILE A 251 6.56 29.71 1.58
CA ILE A 251 5.80 29.26 2.76
C ILE A 251 6.52 28.11 3.46
N ALA A 252 7.04 27.12 2.72
CA ALA A 252 7.78 25.99 3.29
C ALA A 252 9.06 26.44 4.02
N GLY A 253 9.73 27.47 3.50
CA GLY A 253 10.89 28.10 4.15
C GLY A 253 10.56 28.73 5.50
N LEU A 254 9.34 29.25 5.67
CA LEU A 254 8.86 29.77 6.95
C LEU A 254 8.53 28.66 7.97
N VAL A 255 8.16 27.48 7.50
CA VAL A 255 7.77 26.34 8.35
C VAL A 255 8.97 25.48 8.70
N SER A 256 9.84 25.16 7.74
CA SER A 256 11.02 24.32 7.93
C SER A 256 12.02 24.49 6.78
N GLY A 257 13.27 24.82 7.12
CA GLY A 257 14.36 24.90 6.13
C GLY A 257 14.57 23.59 5.34
N ARG A 258 14.24 22.44 5.94
CA ARG A 258 14.34 21.12 5.27
C ARG A 258 13.34 21.00 4.10
N TYR A 259 12.10 21.42 4.27
CA TYR A 259 11.10 21.40 3.19
C TYR A 259 11.44 22.43 2.10
N ALA A 260 11.95 23.59 2.47
CA ALA A 260 12.44 24.57 1.51
C ALA A 260 13.62 24.02 0.69
N TYR A 261 14.58 23.35 1.35
CA TYR A 261 15.72 22.70 0.69
C TYR A 261 15.26 21.63 -0.32
N TYR A 262 14.38 20.73 0.07
CA TYR A 262 13.83 19.73 -0.85
C TYR A 262 13.13 20.38 -2.05
N LEU A 263 12.31 21.39 -1.82
CA LEU A 263 11.60 22.07 -2.90
C LEU A 263 12.57 22.82 -3.83
N THR A 264 13.61 23.48 -3.29
CA THR A 264 14.58 24.22 -4.11
C THR A 264 15.53 23.32 -4.87
N GLU A 265 15.97 22.20 -4.26
CA GLU A 265 16.86 21.25 -4.92
C GLU A 265 16.16 20.55 -6.08
N TYR A 266 14.90 20.13 -5.89
CA TYR A 266 14.10 19.53 -6.98
C TYR A 266 13.70 20.49 -8.07
N ILE A 267 13.50 21.78 -7.78
CA ILE A 267 13.24 22.81 -8.80
C ILE A 267 14.53 23.17 -9.55
N GLY A 268 15.66 23.26 -8.82
CA GLY A 268 16.95 23.67 -9.38
C GLY A 268 17.66 22.59 -10.20
N SER A 269 17.42 21.32 -9.89
CA SER A 269 18.12 20.19 -10.54
C SER A 269 17.61 19.90 -11.98
N GLY A 270 16.46 20.44 -12.37
CA GLY A 270 15.86 20.14 -13.68
C GLY A 270 15.50 18.65 -13.87
N THR A 271 15.69 17.82 -12.85
CA THR A 271 15.35 16.39 -12.87
C THR A 271 13.87 16.20 -12.60
N VAL A 272 13.06 16.74 -13.52
CA VAL A 272 11.63 16.39 -13.55
C VAL A 272 11.55 14.95 -14.04
N GLU A 273 11.29 14.03 -13.15
CA GLU A 273 11.02 12.66 -13.57
C GLU A 273 9.72 12.64 -14.37
N ASN A 274 9.81 12.06 -15.54
CA ASN A 274 8.62 11.86 -16.38
C ASN A 274 7.58 11.05 -15.59
N VAL A 275 6.31 11.44 -15.75
CA VAL A 275 5.20 10.63 -15.24
C VAL A 275 5.41 9.18 -15.69
N PRO A 276 5.43 8.19 -14.78
CA PRO A 276 5.61 6.80 -15.17
C PRO A 276 4.37 6.32 -15.92
N LEU A 277 4.38 6.57 -17.24
CA LEU A 277 3.21 6.40 -18.12
C LEU A 277 2.65 4.97 -18.06
N THR A 278 3.51 3.97 -17.95
CA THR A 278 3.11 2.55 -17.83
C THR A 278 2.34 2.29 -16.55
N ASP A 279 2.80 2.82 -15.41
CA ASP A 279 2.09 2.71 -14.13
C ASP A 279 0.75 3.45 -14.17
N PHE A 280 0.79 4.70 -14.66
CA PHE A 280 -0.40 5.53 -14.79
C PHE A 280 -1.47 4.86 -15.64
N LEU A 281 -1.11 4.39 -16.84
CA LEU A 281 -2.05 3.75 -17.77
C LEU A 281 -2.57 2.42 -17.25
N CYS A 282 -1.72 1.57 -16.69
CA CYS A 282 -2.15 0.28 -16.14
C CYS A 282 -3.24 0.47 -15.08
N LYS A 283 -2.99 1.34 -14.09
CA LYS A 283 -3.93 1.59 -12.99
C LYS A 283 -5.18 2.35 -13.45
N LEU A 284 -5.06 3.24 -14.43
CA LEU A 284 -6.20 3.93 -15.04
C LEU A 284 -7.11 2.95 -15.81
N VAL A 285 -6.53 2.04 -16.59
CA VAL A 285 -7.28 1.00 -17.31
C VAL A 285 -8.05 0.12 -16.32
N LEU A 286 -7.41 -0.31 -15.23
CA LEU A 286 -8.08 -1.07 -14.18
C LEU A 286 -9.24 -0.28 -13.56
N LEU A 287 -9.03 0.99 -13.24
CA LEU A 287 -10.08 1.86 -12.70
C LEU A 287 -11.28 1.94 -13.64
N VAL A 288 -11.05 2.18 -14.93
CA VAL A 288 -12.12 2.30 -15.94
C VAL A 288 -12.85 0.97 -16.12
N LEU A 289 -12.14 -0.14 -16.32
CA LEU A 289 -12.75 -1.45 -16.56
C LEU A 289 -13.64 -1.89 -15.40
N ILE A 290 -13.17 -1.72 -14.16
CA ILE A 290 -13.94 -2.09 -12.97
C ILE A 290 -15.15 -1.20 -12.82
N THR A 291 -15.00 0.13 -13.06
CA THR A 291 -16.13 1.07 -13.00
C THR A 291 -17.22 0.70 -14.01
N LEU A 292 -16.84 0.46 -15.26
CA LEU A 292 -17.79 0.04 -16.31
C LEU A 292 -18.54 -1.23 -15.91
N TRP A 293 -17.87 -2.19 -15.31
CA TRP A 293 -18.51 -3.43 -14.86
C TRP A 293 -19.42 -3.24 -13.66
N LEU A 294 -19.01 -2.45 -12.66
CA LEU A 294 -19.85 -2.13 -11.50
C LEU A 294 -21.11 -1.38 -11.91
N VAL A 295 -20.99 -0.44 -12.87
CA VAL A 295 -22.13 0.31 -13.42
C VAL A 295 -23.04 -0.61 -14.22
N LYS A 296 -22.49 -1.42 -15.15
CA LYS A 296 -23.25 -2.39 -15.96
C LYS A 296 -24.04 -3.38 -15.11
N THR A 297 -23.46 -3.83 -14.00
CA THR A 297 -24.12 -4.78 -13.10
C THR A 297 -25.00 -4.11 -12.05
N LYS A 298 -25.17 -2.79 -12.10
CA LYS A 298 -25.94 -1.98 -11.14
C LYS A 298 -25.48 -2.16 -9.68
N LYS A 299 -24.19 -2.47 -9.47
CA LYS A 299 -23.59 -2.71 -8.15
C LYS A 299 -22.71 -1.55 -7.67
N PHE A 300 -22.65 -0.44 -8.40
CA PHE A 300 -21.87 0.72 -8.05
C PHE A 300 -22.46 1.45 -6.83
N SER A 301 -22.33 0.82 -5.66
CA SER A 301 -22.83 1.34 -4.38
C SER A 301 -21.95 2.46 -3.83
N LYS A 302 -22.42 3.19 -2.81
CA LYS A 302 -21.69 4.27 -2.13
C LYS A 302 -20.28 3.83 -1.69
N ARG A 303 -20.13 2.61 -1.16
CA ARG A 303 -18.82 2.06 -0.76
C ARG A 303 -17.84 1.97 -1.92
N TYR A 304 -18.27 1.45 -3.08
CA TYR A 304 -17.41 1.36 -4.26
C TYR A 304 -17.13 2.72 -4.88
N GLN A 305 -18.03 3.69 -4.70
CA GLN A 305 -17.76 5.10 -5.05
C GLN A 305 -16.62 5.67 -4.21
N HIS A 306 -16.56 5.36 -2.90
CA HIS A 306 -15.41 5.78 -2.07
C HIS A 306 -14.10 5.21 -2.64
N PHE A 307 -14.00 3.92 -2.90
CA PHE A 307 -12.80 3.32 -3.47
C PHE A 307 -12.44 3.94 -4.83
N PHE A 308 -13.43 4.16 -5.70
CA PHE A 308 -13.25 4.83 -6.99
C PHE A 308 -12.62 6.22 -6.83
N TRP A 309 -13.19 7.06 -5.97
CA TRP A 309 -12.70 8.41 -5.77
C TRP A 309 -11.28 8.43 -5.20
N PHE A 310 -10.97 7.56 -4.26
CA PHE A 310 -9.61 7.45 -3.73
C PHE A 310 -8.62 7.03 -4.82
N VAL A 311 -8.91 6.01 -5.61
CA VAL A 311 -8.03 5.59 -6.73
C VAL A 311 -7.89 6.71 -7.76
N LEU A 312 -8.98 7.42 -8.11
CA LEU A 312 -8.95 8.54 -9.03
C LEU A 312 -8.04 9.67 -8.52
N MET A 313 -8.11 9.99 -7.23
CA MET A 313 -7.20 10.98 -6.61
C MET A 313 -5.74 10.54 -6.75
N GLY A 314 -5.43 9.28 -6.51
CA GLY A 314 -4.10 8.74 -6.77
C GLY A 314 -3.63 8.99 -8.20
N ARG A 315 -4.49 8.74 -9.19
CA ARG A 315 -4.15 8.99 -10.60
C ARG A 315 -3.94 10.48 -10.90
N ILE A 316 -4.69 11.36 -10.28
CA ILE A 316 -4.49 12.81 -10.43
C ILE A 316 -3.17 13.22 -9.78
N PHE A 317 -2.87 12.73 -8.56
CA PHE A 317 -1.62 13.07 -7.88
C PHE A 317 -0.37 12.57 -8.62
N VAL A 318 -0.43 11.44 -9.34
CA VAL A 318 0.69 10.98 -10.20
C VAL A 318 1.05 12.02 -11.26
N LEU A 319 0.09 12.79 -11.80
CA LEU A 319 0.38 13.83 -12.78
C LEU A 319 1.27 14.95 -12.19
N PHE A 320 1.14 15.22 -10.89
CA PHE A 320 1.99 16.21 -10.22
C PHE A 320 3.46 15.77 -10.09
N ASN A 321 3.78 14.51 -10.41
CA ASN A 321 5.17 14.04 -10.39
C ASN A 321 6.05 14.78 -11.41
N SER A 322 5.45 15.30 -12.49
CA SER A 322 6.13 16.17 -13.46
C SER A 322 6.50 17.55 -12.92
N VAL A 323 5.98 17.91 -11.75
CA VAL A 323 6.20 19.21 -11.10
C VAL A 323 6.91 19.05 -9.78
N PHE A 324 6.59 17.96 -9.07
CA PHE A 324 7.03 17.72 -7.71
C PHE A 324 7.19 16.21 -7.46
N TYR A 325 8.42 15.72 -7.37
CA TYR A 325 8.76 14.29 -7.24
C TYR A 325 8.03 13.58 -6.08
N GLU A 326 7.89 14.24 -4.94
CA GLU A 326 7.21 13.68 -3.77
C GLU A 326 5.70 13.45 -3.97
N ALA A 327 5.11 14.02 -5.04
CA ALA A 327 3.71 13.80 -5.38
C ALA A 327 3.41 12.32 -5.66
N MET A 328 4.38 11.57 -6.20
CA MET A 328 4.24 10.14 -6.41
C MET A 328 4.09 9.38 -5.09
N ARG A 329 4.81 9.79 -4.03
CA ARG A 329 4.65 9.20 -2.70
C ARG A 329 3.26 9.46 -2.12
N ILE A 330 2.70 10.64 -2.36
CA ILE A 330 1.30 10.95 -1.99
C ILE A 330 0.34 10.07 -2.79
N ALA A 331 0.57 9.92 -4.10
CA ALA A 331 -0.26 9.10 -4.97
C ALA A 331 -0.34 7.63 -4.50
N PHE A 332 0.75 7.07 -4.00
CA PHE A 332 0.78 5.69 -3.50
C PHE A 332 -0.15 5.44 -2.30
N TYR A 333 -0.39 6.42 -1.44
CA TYR A 333 -1.39 6.31 -0.38
C TYR A 333 -2.79 6.05 -0.92
N PHE A 334 -3.10 6.66 -2.06
CA PHE A 334 -4.38 6.48 -2.74
C PHE A 334 -4.41 5.23 -3.60
N ASP A 335 -3.30 4.84 -4.19
CA ASP A 335 -3.18 3.65 -5.05
C ASP A 335 -3.47 2.34 -4.32
N LEU A 336 -3.19 2.26 -3.03
CA LEU A 336 -3.56 1.09 -2.23
C LEU A 336 -5.07 0.80 -2.25
N PHE A 337 -5.92 1.80 -2.48
CA PHE A 337 -7.36 1.60 -2.63
C PHE A 337 -7.72 0.81 -3.89
N LEU A 338 -6.83 0.75 -4.88
CA LEU A 338 -7.00 -0.11 -6.06
C LEU A 338 -7.11 -1.59 -5.67
N ILE A 339 -6.46 -2.00 -4.60
CA ILE A 339 -6.54 -3.37 -4.04
C ILE A 339 -7.99 -3.69 -3.66
N LEU A 340 -8.66 -2.76 -2.96
CA LEU A 340 -10.06 -2.90 -2.56
C LEU A 340 -10.99 -2.81 -3.77
N TYR A 341 -10.67 -1.92 -4.71
CA TYR A 341 -11.48 -1.69 -5.88
C TYR A 341 -11.43 -2.87 -6.85
N VAL A 342 -10.26 -3.42 -7.14
CA VAL A 342 -10.08 -4.66 -7.94
C VAL A 342 -10.79 -5.84 -7.27
N ALA A 343 -10.62 -6.00 -5.97
CA ALA A 343 -11.27 -7.09 -5.22
C ALA A 343 -12.80 -7.04 -5.29
N SER A 344 -13.40 -5.85 -5.55
CA SER A 344 -14.85 -5.65 -5.61
C SER A 344 -15.50 -6.30 -6.83
N ILE A 345 -14.77 -6.51 -7.91
CA ILE A 345 -15.32 -7.07 -9.15
C ILE A 345 -15.87 -8.47 -8.95
N PHE A 346 -15.29 -9.20 -8.01
CA PHE A 346 -15.70 -10.55 -7.69
C PHE A 346 -17.17 -10.64 -7.24
N CYS A 347 -17.69 -9.56 -6.66
CA CYS A 347 -19.09 -9.48 -6.23
C CYS A 347 -20.05 -9.11 -7.37
N CYS A 348 -19.54 -8.68 -8.54
CA CYS A 348 -20.36 -8.37 -9.70
C CYS A 348 -20.99 -9.61 -10.35
N PHE A 349 -20.39 -10.78 -10.13
CA PHE A 349 -20.79 -12.02 -10.77
C PHE A 349 -21.42 -13.00 -9.78
N LYS A 350 -22.34 -13.86 -10.28
CA LYS A 350 -22.85 -15.00 -9.50
C LYS A 350 -21.69 -15.96 -9.20
N GLN A 351 -21.79 -16.66 -8.09
CA GLN A 351 -20.79 -17.68 -7.73
C GLN A 351 -20.71 -18.76 -8.82
N ASN A 352 -19.49 -19.19 -9.14
CA ASN A 352 -19.17 -20.28 -10.07
C ASN A 352 -19.64 -20.08 -11.53
N THR A 353 -19.72 -18.84 -12.02
CA THR A 353 -19.96 -18.59 -13.45
C THR A 353 -18.63 -18.42 -14.20
N SER A 354 -18.55 -18.96 -15.43
CA SER A 354 -17.38 -18.77 -16.32
C SER A 354 -17.03 -17.28 -16.48
N ASN A 355 -18.03 -16.42 -16.58
CA ASN A 355 -17.87 -14.98 -16.70
C ASN A 355 -17.09 -14.37 -15.52
N ARG A 356 -17.23 -14.93 -14.33
CA ARG A 356 -16.48 -14.47 -13.14
C ARG A 356 -15.00 -14.75 -13.27
N TYR A 357 -14.62 -15.93 -13.73
CA TYR A 357 -13.22 -16.31 -13.93
C TYR A 357 -12.59 -15.53 -15.08
N ILE A 358 -13.30 -15.38 -16.19
CA ILE A 358 -12.87 -14.58 -17.34
C ILE A 358 -12.65 -13.13 -16.91
N ALA A 359 -13.60 -12.52 -16.20
CA ALA A 359 -13.47 -11.16 -15.71
C ALA A 359 -12.27 -10.99 -14.77
N THR A 360 -12.07 -11.95 -13.86
CA THR A 360 -10.92 -11.93 -12.95
C THR A 360 -9.61 -12.03 -13.72
N ALA A 361 -9.52 -12.93 -14.70
CA ALA A 361 -8.33 -13.08 -15.54
C ALA A 361 -8.03 -11.82 -16.36
N LEU A 362 -9.06 -11.21 -16.97
CA LEU A 362 -8.92 -9.98 -17.76
C LEU A 362 -8.43 -8.79 -16.92
N ILE A 363 -8.80 -8.72 -15.65
CA ILE A 363 -8.35 -7.65 -14.75
C ILE A 363 -6.96 -7.96 -14.17
N MET A 364 -6.69 -9.21 -13.85
CA MET A 364 -5.38 -9.57 -13.31
C MET A 364 -4.28 -9.52 -14.37
N LEU A 365 -4.61 -9.72 -15.64
CA LEU A 365 -3.63 -9.71 -16.74
C LEU A 365 -2.86 -8.38 -16.84
N PRO A 366 -3.48 -7.20 -16.87
CA PRO A 366 -2.73 -5.93 -16.86
C PRO A 366 -1.84 -5.78 -15.62
N SER A 367 -2.34 -6.15 -14.44
CA SER A 367 -1.56 -6.09 -13.20
C SER A 367 -0.34 -7.00 -13.24
N PHE A 368 -0.51 -8.20 -13.79
CA PHE A 368 0.56 -9.19 -13.94
C PHE A 368 1.60 -8.76 -14.98
N LEU A 369 1.16 -8.26 -16.13
CA LEU A 369 2.06 -7.76 -17.18
C LEU A 369 2.84 -6.52 -16.71
N TYR A 370 2.17 -5.61 -16.02
CA TYR A 370 2.84 -4.46 -15.39
C TYR A 370 3.89 -4.90 -14.38
N TRP A 371 3.59 -5.88 -13.53
CA TRP A 371 4.52 -6.41 -12.56
C TRP A 371 5.76 -7.06 -13.21
N ILE A 372 5.59 -7.85 -14.29
CA ILE A 372 6.71 -8.39 -15.06
C ILE A 372 7.56 -7.25 -15.63
N TYR A 373 6.92 -6.26 -16.25
CA TYR A 373 7.61 -5.09 -16.78
C TYR A 373 8.39 -4.37 -15.70
N PHE A 374 7.78 -4.17 -14.52
CA PHE A 374 8.41 -3.51 -13.38
C PHE A 374 9.70 -4.25 -12.94
N ILE A 375 9.64 -5.56 -12.74
CA ILE A 375 10.82 -6.34 -12.33
C ILE A 375 11.89 -6.39 -13.42
N MET A 376 11.48 -6.51 -14.68
CA MET A 376 12.44 -6.69 -15.79
C MET A 376 13.15 -5.41 -16.20
N TYR A 377 12.51 -4.24 -16.04
CA TYR A 377 12.98 -2.99 -16.64
C TYR A 377 13.14 -1.81 -15.68
N ILE A 378 12.43 -1.78 -14.57
CA ILE A 378 12.44 -0.64 -13.65
C ILE A 378 13.19 -0.98 -12.36
N GLY A 379 13.05 -2.18 -11.84
CA GLY A 379 13.54 -2.57 -10.53
C GLY A 379 14.89 -3.28 -10.56
N ALA A 380 15.78 -2.91 -9.66
CA ALA A 380 16.94 -3.71 -9.26
C ALA A 380 16.47 -4.77 -8.24
N TYR A 381 15.66 -5.75 -8.71
CA TYR A 381 15.06 -6.77 -7.85
C TYR A 381 15.53 -8.17 -8.16
#